data_f2ad05d7280d5fc58d46b51170b9473e
#
_entry.id   f2ad05d7280d5fc58d46b51170b9473e
#
_cell.length_a   1.000
_cell.length_b   1.000
_cell.length_c   1.000
_cell.angle_alpha   90.00
_cell.angle_beta   90.00
_cell.angle_gamma   90.00
#
_symmetry.space_group_name_H-M   'P 1'
#
loop_
_entity.id
_entity.type
_entity.pdbx_description
1 polymer ?
#
loop_
_entity_poly.entity_id
_entity_poly.type
_entity_poly.pdbx_seq_one_letter_code
_entity_poly.pdbx_strand_id
1 'polypeptide(L)'
;DVKDKVDEERIESLRRTLHDFANEFYSWGFVKYDVKRIAIQLNKAKVELTREKLTEILSREFNYKPKNSGITQSVFNSTIDKIMRTLEITDEYYTKKLTQKIFSEEFKQQINNTLEKETGYVQLTIKKYVSKVYFDNDIVSKVFKSIDIFNKAIYLDDPFVLDRGPVNGVFSKVFERNAYYGHQDNLCELIYGNQEDYNLVDKIVADERLEKIMNKMQFACKGKVFFKDNREMLYKQDNVLIPFKVANLSTGLKTFAILQTLLLNGAIKDGSLIILDEPEIHLHPEWQLLFAELIVMLQKEFNFHILLNTHSPYFLQAIEVFAEKYGIDDKCEYYLSYNEHEESFVKRVTGNLEEIYAKLAKPLQVLENLRYADE
;
A
#
# COMPACT_ATOMS: atom_id res chain seq x y z
N ASP A 1 4.28 1.09 -10.31
CA ASP A 1 3.75 0.49 -11.54
C ASP A 1 4.00 -1.03 -11.51
N VAL A 2 3.01 -1.85 -11.95
CA VAL A 2 3.17 -3.32 -12.02
C VAL A 2 4.34 -3.71 -12.91
N LYS A 3 4.58 -2.96 -13.97
CA LYS A 3 5.70 -3.18 -14.89
C LYS A 3 7.04 -2.99 -14.18
N ASP A 4 7.16 -1.93 -13.39
CA ASP A 4 8.38 -1.68 -12.62
C ASP A 4 8.62 -2.81 -11.61
N LYS A 5 7.57 -3.28 -10.93
CA LYS A 5 7.66 -4.43 -10.00
C LYS A 5 7.99 -5.75 -10.70
N VAL A 6 7.46 -5.97 -11.90
CA VAL A 6 7.82 -7.14 -12.74
C VAL A 6 9.29 -7.09 -13.14
N ASP A 7 9.78 -5.92 -13.54
CA ASP A 7 11.19 -5.74 -13.86
C ASP A 7 12.09 -5.87 -12.62
N GLU A 8 11.66 -5.36 -11.46
CA GLU A 8 12.36 -5.54 -10.19
C GLU A 8 12.48 -7.03 -9.80
N GLU A 9 11.41 -7.81 -9.89
CA GLU A 9 11.43 -9.26 -9.59
C GLU A 9 12.36 -10.01 -10.56
N ARG A 10 12.36 -9.65 -11.85
CA ARG A 10 13.28 -10.25 -12.82
C ARG A 10 14.72 -9.86 -12.52
N ILE A 11 14.99 -8.60 -12.24
CA ILE A 11 16.31 -8.11 -11.86
C ILE A 11 16.80 -8.83 -10.60
N GLU A 12 15.94 -9.04 -9.61
CA GLU A 12 16.31 -9.75 -8.38
C GLU A 12 16.62 -11.23 -8.65
N SER A 13 15.85 -11.88 -9.53
CA SER A 13 16.12 -13.25 -9.96
C SER A 13 17.48 -13.37 -10.69
N LEU A 14 17.78 -12.44 -11.59
CA LEU A 14 19.07 -12.34 -12.26
C LEU A 14 20.21 -12.07 -11.27
N ARG A 15 19.97 -11.15 -10.32
CA ARG A 15 20.95 -10.80 -9.29
C ARG A 15 21.33 -12.00 -8.42
N ARG A 16 20.37 -12.86 -8.04
CA ARG A 16 20.65 -14.09 -7.29
C ARG A 16 21.53 -15.03 -8.09
N THR A 17 21.15 -15.30 -9.35
CA THR A 17 21.95 -16.17 -10.22
C THR A 17 23.37 -15.65 -10.41
N LEU A 18 23.54 -14.33 -10.58
CA LEU A 18 24.85 -13.70 -10.69
C LEU A 18 25.63 -13.72 -9.37
N HIS A 19 24.95 -13.59 -8.24
CA HIS A 19 25.58 -13.64 -6.92
C HIS A 19 26.09 -15.05 -6.61
N ASP A 20 25.28 -16.08 -6.90
CA ASP A 20 25.69 -17.47 -6.74
C ASP A 20 26.90 -17.77 -7.62
N PHE A 21 26.88 -17.33 -8.85
CA PHE A 21 28.01 -17.43 -9.77
C PHE A 21 29.25 -16.69 -9.26
N ALA A 22 29.08 -15.45 -8.78
CA ALA A 22 30.17 -14.69 -8.20
C ALA A 22 30.81 -15.40 -7.00
N ASN A 23 30.00 -16.00 -6.13
CA ASN A 23 30.49 -16.74 -4.96
C ASN A 23 31.33 -17.95 -5.34
N GLU A 24 31.01 -18.62 -6.44
CA GLU A 24 31.85 -19.72 -6.96
C GLU A 24 33.22 -19.24 -7.46
N PHE A 25 33.36 -17.99 -7.90
CA PHE A 25 34.62 -17.35 -8.25
C PHE A 25 35.49 -17.02 -7.03
N TYR A 26 34.89 -16.90 -5.84
CA TYR A 26 35.49 -16.23 -4.69
C TYR A 26 35.98 -17.12 -3.57
N SER A 27 36.30 -18.36 -3.79
CA SER A 27 37.02 -19.10 -2.76
C SER A 27 38.38 -18.47 -2.37
N TRP A 28 38.85 -17.39 -3.04
CA TRP A 28 40.22 -16.88 -2.88
C TRP A 28 40.46 -15.36 -2.97
N GLY A 29 39.45 -14.47 -2.83
CA GLY A 29 39.79 -13.05 -2.77
C GLY A 29 38.61 -12.07 -2.90
N PHE A 30 38.64 -10.97 -2.13
CA PHE A 30 37.66 -9.93 -2.05
C PHE A 30 37.65 -8.98 -3.27
N VAL A 31 36.96 -9.31 -4.33
CA VAL A 31 36.56 -8.33 -5.34
C VAL A 31 35.02 -8.20 -5.29
N LYS A 32 34.54 -7.02 -4.96
CA LYS A 32 33.12 -6.75 -4.85
C LYS A 32 32.56 -6.46 -6.25
N TYR A 33 31.95 -7.45 -6.90
CA TYR A 33 31.24 -7.20 -8.16
C TYR A 33 29.89 -6.52 -7.89
N ASP A 34 29.58 -5.55 -8.72
CA ASP A 34 28.26 -4.91 -8.70
C ASP A 34 27.26 -5.77 -9.50
N VAL A 35 26.90 -6.92 -8.92
CA VAL A 35 25.96 -7.85 -9.53
C VAL A 35 24.58 -7.22 -9.77
N LYS A 36 24.23 -6.18 -8.98
CA LYS A 36 22.98 -5.45 -9.18
C LYS A 36 23.02 -4.64 -10.47
N ARG A 37 24.10 -3.92 -10.73
CA ARG A 37 24.32 -3.18 -11.97
C ARG A 37 24.26 -4.11 -13.19
N ILE A 38 24.91 -5.25 -13.12
CA ILE A 38 24.92 -6.25 -14.19
C ILE A 38 23.49 -6.77 -14.42
N ALA A 39 22.74 -7.13 -13.39
CA ALA A 39 21.36 -7.59 -13.51
C ALA A 39 20.44 -6.57 -14.16
N ILE A 40 20.56 -5.28 -13.78
CA ILE A 40 19.82 -4.17 -14.42
C ILE A 40 20.17 -4.05 -15.91
N GLN A 41 21.45 -4.12 -16.24
CA GLN A 41 21.91 -4.05 -17.62
C GLN A 41 21.35 -5.21 -18.47
N LEU A 42 21.37 -6.44 -17.96
CA LEU A 42 20.84 -7.62 -18.63
C LEU A 42 19.31 -7.52 -18.82
N ASN A 43 18.57 -7.05 -17.82
CA ASN A 43 17.13 -6.87 -17.96
C ASN A 43 16.78 -5.81 -19.03
N LYS A 44 17.53 -4.71 -19.09
CA LYS A 44 17.33 -3.69 -20.12
C LYS A 44 17.61 -4.22 -21.53
N ALA A 45 18.60 -5.08 -21.66
CA ALA A 45 19.02 -5.65 -22.94
C ALA A 45 18.23 -6.92 -23.34
N LYS A 46 17.27 -7.40 -22.54
CA LYS A 46 16.62 -8.71 -22.65
C LYS A 46 16.13 -9.06 -24.07
N VAL A 47 15.63 -8.08 -24.83
CA VAL A 47 15.07 -8.30 -26.18
C VAL A 47 16.15 -8.57 -27.22
N GLU A 48 17.36 -8.02 -27.03
CA GLU A 48 18.47 -8.10 -28.01
C GLU A 48 19.60 -9.03 -27.56
N LEU A 49 19.43 -9.68 -26.39
CA LEU A 49 20.50 -10.45 -25.76
C LEU A 49 20.54 -11.86 -26.32
N THR A 50 21.57 -12.15 -27.11
CA THR A 50 21.89 -13.51 -27.56
C THR A 50 22.82 -14.20 -26.57
N ARG A 51 22.93 -15.53 -26.66
CA ARG A 51 23.84 -16.33 -25.85
C ARG A 51 25.30 -15.87 -25.99
N GLU A 52 25.72 -15.53 -27.21
CA GLU A 52 27.07 -15.03 -27.51
C GLU A 52 27.33 -13.69 -26.82
N LYS A 53 26.41 -12.72 -26.96
CA LYS A 53 26.49 -11.41 -26.27
C LYS A 53 26.52 -11.57 -24.73
N LEU A 54 25.69 -12.46 -24.19
CA LEU A 54 25.69 -12.74 -22.75
C LEU A 54 27.02 -13.34 -22.29
N THR A 55 27.58 -14.29 -23.07
CA THR A 55 28.89 -14.89 -22.82
C THR A 55 29.98 -13.83 -22.78
N GLU A 56 29.97 -12.91 -23.74
CA GLU A 56 30.93 -11.79 -23.82
C GLU A 56 30.81 -10.86 -22.62
N ILE A 57 29.58 -10.45 -22.28
CA ILE A 57 29.31 -9.58 -21.12
C ILE A 57 29.81 -10.21 -19.84
N LEU A 58 29.43 -11.46 -19.54
CA LEU A 58 29.84 -12.15 -18.32
C LEU A 58 31.35 -12.39 -18.28
N SER A 59 31.95 -12.77 -19.40
CA SER A 59 33.41 -12.95 -19.48
C SER A 59 34.16 -11.65 -19.17
N ARG A 60 33.66 -10.51 -19.65
CA ARG A 60 34.24 -9.21 -19.38
C ARG A 60 34.00 -8.74 -17.94
N GLU A 61 32.76 -8.78 -17.48
CA GLU A 61 32.37 -8.28 -16.16
C GLU A 61 33.00 -9.10 -15.02
N PHE A 62 33.18 -10.41 -15.21
CA PHE A 62 33.80 -11.31 -14.22
C PHE A 62 35.26 -11.65 -14.54
N ASN A 63 35.86 -11.04 -15.57
CA ASN A 63 37.21 -11.33 -16.05
C ASN A 63 37.47 -12.85 -16.21
N TYR A 64 36.45 -13.55 -16.70
CA TYR A 64 36.48 -15.00 -16.85
C TYR A 64 37.39 -15.40 -18.02
N LYS A 65 38.40 -16.27 -17.72
CA LYS A 65 39.29 -16.92 -18.71
C LYS A 65 39.25 -18.43 -18.48
N PRO A 66 38.81 -19.24 -19.44
CA PRO A 66 38.60 -20.69 -19.25
C PRO A 66 39.81 -21.45 -18.70
N LYS A 67 41.01 -20.97 -18.98
CA LYS A 67 42.27 -21.65 -18.59
C LYS A 67 42.83 -21.23 -17.22
N ASN A 68 42.36 -20.10 -16.65
CA ASN A 68 42.98 -19.49 -15.47
C ASN A 68 41.99 -19.19 -14.33
N SER A 69 40.71 -19.52 -14.49
CA SER A 69 39.70 -19.31 -13.45
C SER A 69 39.42 -20.63 -12.74
N GLY A 70 39.30 -20.60 -11.43
CA GLY A 70 38.93 -21.77 -10.62
C GLY A 70 37.54 -22.36 -10.93
N ILE A 71 36.84 -21.78 -11.91
CA ILE A 71 35.50 -22.21 -12.38
C ILE A 71 35.64 -22.99 -13.66
N THR A 72 34.98 -24.14 -13.70
CA THR A 72 34.92 -24.97 -14.90
C THR A 72 34.05 -24.34 -15.98
N GLN A 73 34.36 -24.58 -17.26
CA GLN A 73 33.54 -24.17 -18.39
C GLN A 73 32.08 -24.63 -18.27
N SER A 74 31.88 -25.77 -17.60
CA SER A 74 30.53 -26.32 -17.32
C SER A 74 29.72 -25.42 -16.41
N VAL A 75 30.28 -24.91 -15.32
CA VAL A 75 29.61 -23.98 -14.39
C VAL A 75 29.30 -22.68 -15.06
N PHE A 76 30.24 -22.12 -15.84
CA PHE A 76 30.02 -20.89 -16.61
C PHE A 76 28.87 -21.05 -17.62
N ASN A 77 28.84 -22.11 -18.39
CA ASN A 77 27.79 -22.41 -19.36
C ASN A 77 26.44 -22.65 -18.66
N SER A 78 26.41 -23.35 -17.52
CA SER A 78 25.20 -23.54 -16.72
C SER A 78 24.63 -22.22 -16.21
N THR A 79 25.49 -21.27 -15.82
CA THR A 79 25.05 -19.94 -15.40
C THR A 79 24.45 -19.14 -16.56
N ILE A 80 25.07 -19.20 -17.74
CA ILE A 80 24.51 -18.59 -18.96
C ILE A 80 23.13 -19.16 -19.24
N ASP A 81 22.97 -20.47 -19.19
CA ASP A 81 21.67 -21.13 -19.41
C ASP A 81 20.61 -20.71 -18.38
N LYS A 82 20.97 -20.58 -17.10
CA LYS A 82 20.07 -20.08 -16.06
C LYS A 82 19.63 -18.63 -16.31
N ILE A 83 20.57 -17.77 -16.70
CA ILE A 83 20.28 -16.36 -17.01
C ILE A 83 19.37 -16.27 -18.23
N MET A 84 19.67 -16.99 -19.31
CA MET A 84 18.84 -17.01 -20.52
C MET A 84 17.42 -17.45 -20.21
N ARG A 85 17.24 -18.56 -19.46
CA ARG A 85 15.90 -19.00 -19.00
C ARG A 85 15.20 -17.96 -18.19
N THR A 86 15.88 -17.24 -17.29
CA THR A 86 15.30 -16.16 -16.49
C THR A 86 14.82 -15.01 -17.37
N LEU A 87 15.55 -14.67 -18.43
CA LEU A 87 15.19 -13.62 -19.36
C LEU A 87 14.04 -14.02 -20.30
N GLU A 88 13.89 -15.29 -20.59
CA GLU A 88 12.79 -15.87 -21.38
C GLU A 88 11.45 -15.94 -20.62
N ILE A 89 11.50 -15.87 -19.28
CA ILE A 89 10.28 -15.85 -18.45
C ILE A 89 9.43 -14.63 -18.81
N THR A 90 8.17 -14.87 -19.15
CA THR A 90 7.24 -13.83 -19.57
C THR A 90 6.86 -12.87 -18.46
N ASP A 91 6.48 -11.65 -18.83
CA ASP A 91 5.95 -10.66 -17.88
C ASP A 91 4.65 -11.18 -17.22
N GLU A 92 3.86 -11.98 -17.95
CA GLU A 92 2.66 -12.64 -17.40
C GLU A 92 2.98 -13.57 -16.23
N TYR A 93 4.03 -14.36 -16.33
CA TYR A 93 4.46 -15.22 -15.22
C TYR A 93 4.81 -14.41 -13.97
N TYR A 94 5.60 -13.34 -14.13
CA TYR A 94 5.97 -12.49 -13.00
C TYR A 94 4.76 -11.75 -12.44
N THR A 95 3.83 -11.30 -13.28
CA THR A 95 2.57 -10.69 -12.87
C THR A 95 1.74 -11.66 -12.01
N LYS A 96 1.59 -12.91 -12.45
CA LYS A 96 0.91 -13.95 -11.65
C LYS A 96 1.59 -14.19 -10.32
N LYS A 97 2.91 -14.33 -10.33
CA LYS A 97 3.72 -14.58 -9.13
C LYS A 97 3.61 -13.43 -8.13
N LEU A 98 3.70 -12.19 -8.59
CA LEU A 98 3.53 -11.01 -7.76
C LEU A 98 2.11 -10.90 -7.20
N THR A 99 1.10 -11.12 -8.05
CA THR A 99 -0.30 -11.12 -7.63
C THR A 99 -0.56 -12.19 -6.57
N GLN A 100 -0.06 -13.41 -6.78
CA GLN A 100 -0.14 -14.49 -5.79
C GLN A 100 0.46 -14.07 -4.44
N LYS A 101 1.66 -13.48 -4.47
CA LYS A 101 2.36 -13.05 -3.27
C LYS A 101 1.56 -11.99 -2.50
N ILE A 102 1.00 -10.99 -3.22
CA ILE A 102 0.16 -9.94 -2.65
C ILE A 102 -1.06 -10.56 -1.94
N PHE A 103 -1.83 -11.35 -2.66
CA PHE A 103 -3.05 -11.92 -2.10
C PHE A 103 -2.76 -12.93 -0.97
N SER A 104 -1.70 -13.73 -1.09
CA SER A 104 -1.31 -14.66 -0.03
C SER A 104 -0.90 -13.94 1.26
N GLU A 105 -0.24 -12.79 1.16
CA GLU A 105 0.15 -11.99 2.33
C GLU A 105 -1.06 -11.31 2.97
N GLU A 106 -1.92 -10.67 2.17
CA GLU A 106 -3.09 -9.95 2.68
C GLU A 106 -4.12 -10.92 3.29
N PHE A 107 -4.41 -12.04 2.62
CA PHE A 107 -5.41 -13.02 3.07
C PHE A 107 -4.81 -14.18 3.87
N LYS A 108 -3.54 -14.08 4.28
CA LYS A 108 -2.86 -15.13 5.07
C LYS A 108 -3.03 -16.53 4.46
N GLN A 109 -2.90 -16.61 3.13
CA GLN A 109 -2.99 -17.81 2.30
C GLN A 109 -4.40 -18.44 2.21
N GLN A 110 -5.45 -17.75 2.68
CA GLN A 110 -6.85 -18.16 2.58
C GLN A 110 -7.60 -17.18 1.67
N ILE A 111 -7.44 -17.32 0.37
CA ILE A 111 -7.95 -16.35 -0.61
C ILE A 111 -9.36 -16.70 -1.05
N ASN A 112 -9.61 -18.00 -1.29
CA ASN A 112 -10.92 -18.48 -1.72
C ASN A 112 -11.90 -18.55 -0.56
N ASN A 113 -13.20 -18.51 -0.88
CA ASN A 113 -14.26 -18.74 0.08
C ASN A 113 -14.09 -20.12 0.74
N THR A 114 -14.25 -20.18 2.06
CA THR A 114 -14.11 -21.43 2.82
C THR A 114 -15.27 -22.41 2.62
N LEU A 115 -16.41 -21.92 2.14
CA LEU A 115 -17.60 -22.74 1.87
C LEU A 115 -17.52 -23.41 0.50
N GLU A 116 -17.06 -22.67 -0.52
CA GLU A 116 -16.91 -23.16 -1.90
C GLU A 116 -15.47 -22.88 -2.37
N LYS A 117 -14.59 -23.86 -2.21
CA LYS A 117 -13.15 -23.69 -2.44
C LYS A 117 -12.71 -23.63 -3.91
N GLU A 118 -13.59 -23.91 -4.87
CA GLU A 118 -13.10 -24.26 -6.20
C GLU A 118 -12.56 -23.08 -6.99
N THR A 119 -13.33 -22.02 -7.16
CA THR A 119 -12.87 -20.87 -7.96
C THR A 119 -13.40 -19.56 -7.41
N GLY A 120 -12.57 -18.52 -7.45
CA GLY A 120 -12.96 -17.16 -7.07
C GLY A 120 -12.39 -16.14 -8.03
N TYR A 121 -12.87 -14.92 -7.97
CA TYR A 121 -12.24 -13.82 -8.69
C TYR A 121 -12.45 -12.49 -8.00
N VAL A 122 -11.50 -11.60 -8.24
CA VAL A 122 -11.59 -10.16 -7.90
C VAL A 122 -11.59 -9.38 -9.20
N GLN A 123 -12.54 -8.47 -9.35
CA GLN A 123 -12.66 -7.61 -10.52
C GLN A 123 -12.66 -6.13 -10.12
N LEU A 124 -11.83 -5.36 -10.77
CA LEU A 124 -11.82 -3.90 -10.69
C LEU A 124 -12.24 -3.33 -12.03
N THR A 125 -13.30 -2.52 -12.02
CA THR A 125 -13.79 -1.83 -13.22
C THR A 125 -13.66 -0.32 -13.03
N ILE A 126 -12.92 0.35 -13.91
CA ILE A 126 -12.76 1.80 -13.93
C ILE A 126 -13.17 2.31 -15.31
N LYS A 127 -14.28 3.02 -15.39
CA LYS A 127 -14.89 3.45 -16.67
C LYS A 127 -15.15 2.22 -17.56
N LYS A 128 -14.50 2.12 -18.71
CA LYS A 128 -14.60 1.00 -19.66
C LYS A 128 -13.54 -0.08 -19.49
N TYR A 129 -12.61 0.11 -18.58
CA TYR A 129 -11.49 -0.80 -18.38
C TYR A 129 -11.76 -1.77 -17.25
N VAL A 130 -11.35 -3.02 -17.44
CA VAL A 130 -11.55 -4.09 -16.47
C VAL A 130 -10.22 -4.76 -16.19
N SER A 131 -9.88 -4.90 -14.92
CA SER A 131 -8.80 -5.78 -14.45
C SER A 131 -9.41 -6.89 -13.61
N LYS A 132 -8.97 -8.13 -13.82
CA LYS A 132 -9.56 -9.30 -13.15
C LYS A 132 -8.49 -10.30 -12.78
N VAL A 133 -8.57 -10.80 -11.56
CA VAL A 133 -7.71 -11.86 -11.03
C VAL A 133 -8.59 -13.05 -10.69
N TYR A 134 -8.22 -14.21 -11.20
CA TYR A 134 -8.91 -15.48 -10.94
C TYR A 134 -8.07 -16.32 -10.00
N PHE A 135 -8.74 -16.99 -9.09
CA PHE A 135 -8.15 -17.90 -8.11
C PHE A 135 -8.75 -19.31 -8.27
N ASP A 136 -7.90 -20.28 -8.04
CA ASP A 136 -8.25 -21.69 -8.01
C ASP A 136 -7.51 -22.33 -6.82
N ASN A 137 -8.25 -22.79 -5.81
CA ASN A 137 -7.70 -23.33 -4.57
C ASN A 137 -6.61 -22.43 -3.93
N ASP A 138 -6.92 -21.15 -3.70
CA ASP A 138 -6.03 -20.13 -3.14
C ASP A 138 -4.83 -19.76 -4.04
N ILE A 139 -4.78 -20.25 -5.27
CA ILE A 139 -3.72 -19.97 -6.24
C ILE A 139 -4.25 -19.08 -7.36
N VAL A 140 -3.47 -18.05 -7.70
CA VAL A 140 -3.76 -17.20 -8.88
C VAL A 140 -3.65 -18.04 -10.15
N SER A 141 -4.80 -18.34 -10.76
CA SER A 141 -4.85 -19.10 -12.01
C SER A 141 -4.65 -18.22 -13.23
N LYS A 142 -5.23 -16.99 -13.24
CA LYS A 142 -5.14 -16.05 -14.35
C LYS A 142 -5.21 -14.62 -13.87
N VAL A 143 -4.43 -13.73 -14.50
CA VAL A 143 -4.52 -12.28 -14.33
C VAL A 143 -4.87 -11.67 -15.68
N PHE A 144 -5.94 -10.90 -15.71
CA PHE A 144 -6.33 -10.07 -16.83
C PHE A 144 -6.20 -8.61 -16.43
N LYS A 145 -5.31 -7.87 -17.10
CA LYS A 145 -5.04 -6.46 -16.82
C LYS A 145 -5.34 -5.64 -18.05
N SER A 146 -6.26 -4.70 -17.94
CA SER A 146 -6.55 -3.73 -19.00
C SER A 146 -6.30 -2.28 -18.59
N ILE A 147 -5.84 -2.05 -17.34
CA ILE A 147 -5.67 -0.72 -16.78
C ILE A 147 -4.26 -0.58 -16.23
N ASP A 148 -3.60 0.51 -16.60
CA ASP A 148 -2.44 1.02 -15.88
C ASP A 148 -2.91 2.13 -14.92
N ILE A 149 -2.86 1.84 -13.61
CA ILE A 149 -3.21 2.80 -12.56
C ILE A 149 -1.92 3.46 -12.12
N PHE A 150 -1.82 4.78 -12.32
CA PHE A 150 -0.63 5.56 -11.97
C PHE A 150 -0.72 6.18 -10.57
N ASN A 151 -1.94 6.38 -10.04
CA ASN A 151 -2.15 6.94 -8.73
C ASN A 151 -2.03 5.85 -7.66
N LYS A 152 -1.36 6.20 -6.56
CA LYS A 152 -1.25 5.29 -5.40
C LYS A 152 -2.61 5.15 -4.72
N ALA A 153 -2.92 3.94 -4.29
CA ALA A 153 -3.99 3.67 -3.34
C ALA A 153 -3.39 3.63 -1.93
N ILE A 154 -4.05 4.29 -1.00
CA ILE A 154 -3.67 4.31 0.41
C ILE A 154 -4.79 3.62 1.18
N TYR A 155 -4.45 2.58 1.94
CA TYR A 155 -5.36 1.88 2.81
C TYR A 155 -4.98 2.14 4.27
N LEU A 156 -5.92 2.69 5.02
CA LEU A 156 -5.78 3.01 6.44
C LEU A 156 -6.86 2.27 7.22
N ASP A 157 -6.45 1.21 7.89
CA ASP A 157 -7.26 0.36 8.77
C ASP A 157 -6.86 0.52 10.25
N ASP A 158 -5.59 0.82 10.51
CA ASP A 158 -5.05 0.80 11.86
C ASP A 158 -4.03 1.93 12.09
N PRO A 159 -4.31 2.87 13.02
CA PRO A 159 -3.38 3.94 13.36
C PRO A 159 -2.15 3.46 14.16
N PHE A 160 -2.14 2.21 14.67
CA PHE A 160 -0.97 1.63 15.32
C PHE A 160 0.20 1.32 14.37
N VAL A 161 -0.01 1.49 13.06
CA VAL A 161 1.09 1.48 12.08
C VAL A 161 2.23 2.44 12.48
N LEU A 162 1.94 3.53 13.17
CA LEU A 162 2.93 4.47 13.69
C LEU A 162 3.82 3.90 14.80
N ASP A 163 3.40 2.84 15.48
CA ASP A 163 4.17 2.21 16.54
C ASP A 163 5.27 1.29 16.01
N ARG A 164 5.16 0.89 14.72
CA ARG A 164 6.14 0.02 14.05
C ARG A 164 7.45 0.73 13.74
N GLY A 165 7.42 2.06 13.61
CA GLY A 165 8.58 2.85 13.19
C GLY A 165 8.99 2.61 11.73
N PRO A 166 10.08 3.23 11.28
CA PRO A 166 10.57 3.07 9.91
C PRO A 166 11.04 1.63 9.66
N VAL A 167 10.62 1.05 8.55
CA VAL A 167 10.99 -0.30 8.09
C VAL A 167 12.50 -0.45 7.76
N ASN A 168 13.37 0.35 8.35
CA ASN A 168 14.80 0.45 8.03
C ASN A 168 15.72 0.03 9.18
N GLY A 169 15.59 -1.20 9.67
CA GLY A 169 16.67 -1.84 10.42
C GLY A 169 17.74 -2.43 9.48
N VAL A 170 18.99 -2.51 9.93
CA VAL A 170 20.06 -3.23 9.21
C VAL A 170 19.65 -4.69 8.92
N PHE A 171 18.78 -5.26 9.74
CA PHE A 171 18.18 -6.58 9.57
C PHE A 171 17.15 -6.64 8.44
N SER A 172 16.37 -5.57 8.17
CA SER A 172 15.43 -5.53 7.06
C SER A 172 16.15 -5.68 5.72
N LYS A 173 17.27 -5.02 5.52
CA LYS A 173 18.06 -5.11 4.28
C LYS A 173 18.66 -6.52 4.01
N VAL A 174 18.83 -7.34 5.03
CA VAL A 174 19.41 -8.69 4.91
C VAL A 174 18.33 -9.76 4.71
N PHE A 175 17.16 -9.59 5.37
CA PHE A 175 16.05 -10.56 5.30
C PHE A 175 14.95 -10.18 4.30
N GLU A 176 14.82 -8.90 3.93
CA GLU A 176 13.69 -8.31 3.19
C GLU A 176 13.81 -8.34 1.67
N ARG A 177 14.87 -8.88 1.12
CA ARG A 177 15.08 -8.86 -0.35
C ARG A 177 14.00 -9.61 -1.15
N ASN A 178 13.01 -10.21 -0.48
CA ASN A 178 11.91 -10.96 -1.10
C ASN A 178 10.57 -10.84 -0.37
N ALA A 179 10.46 -10.06 0.71
CA ALA A 179 9.18 -9.88 1.36
C ALA A 179 8.31 -8.95 0.53
N TYR A 180 7.11 -9.37 0.19
CA TYR A 180 6.04 -8.47 -0.18
C TYR A 180 5.65 -7.73 1.12
N TYR A 181 5.59 -6.43 1.02
CA TYR A 181 5.08 -5.62 2.09
C TYR A 181 3.56 -5.61 1.98
N GLY A 182 2.85 -6.02 3.01
CA GLY A 182 1.42 -5.84 3.15
C GLY A 182 1.03 -4.36 3.09
N HIS A 183 -0.28 -4.08 3.08
CA HIS A 183 -0.77 -2.70 3.03
C HIS A 183 -0.21 -1.82 4.17
N GLN A 184 -0.01 -2.39 5.37
CA GLN A 184 0.55 -1.67 6.52
C GLN A 184 2.03 -1.27 6.31
N ASP A 185 2.83 -2.14 5.70
CA ASP A 185 4.23 -1.84 5.38
C ASP A 185 4.31 -0.78 4.27
N ASN A 186 3.40 -0.85 3.28
CA ASN A 186 3.27 0.18 2.25
C ASN A 186 2.89 1.53 2.88
N LEU A 187 1.97 1.54 3.84
CA LEU A 187 1.61 2.75 4.59
C LEU A 187 2.79 3.29 5.40
N CYS A 188 3.57 2.43 6.07
CA CYS A 188 4.82 2.82 6.72
C CYS A 188 5.81 3.45 5.72
N GLU A 189 6.00 2.85 4.56
CA GLU A 189 6.87 3.40 3.52
C GLU A 189 6.39 4.78 3.05
N LEU A 190 5.09 4.98 2.89
CA LEU A 190 4.51 6.27 2.52
C LEU A 190 4.70 7.33 3.62
N ILE A 191 4.60 6.93 4.89
CA ILE A 191 4.80 7.84 6.03
C ILE A 191 6.27 8.21 6.19
N TYR A 192 7.20 7.24 6.08
CA TYR A 192 8.62 7.43 6.41
C TYR A 192 9.54 7.60 5.19
N GLY A 193 9.08 7.33 3.98
CA GLY A 193 9.94 7.15 2.79
C GLY A 193 10.47 8.41 2.14
N ASN A 194 9.73 9.50 2.11
CA ASN A 194 10.06 10.70 1.34
C ASN A 194 10.54 11.86 2.23
N GLN A 195 11.72 11.74 2.84
CA GLN A 195 12.21 12.75 3.79
C GLN A 195 13.19 13.77 3.22
N GLU A 196 13.60 13.66 1.96
CA GLU A 196 14.70 14.45 1.41
C GLU A 196 14.37 15.92 1.10
N ASP A 197 13.08 16.33 1.10
CA ASP A 197 12.66 17.69 0.73
C ASP A 197 11.74 18.37 1.76
N TYR A 198 11.95 18.14 3.05
CA TYR A 198 11.07 18.72 4.07
C TYR A 198 11.36 20.19 4.41
N ASN A 199 11.02 21.09 3.50
CA ASN A 199 10.65 22.45 3.87
C ASN A 199 9.10 22.53 3.98
N LEU A 200 8.57 21.91 5.06
CA LEU A 200 7.14 21.76 5.32
C LEU A 200 6.39 23.10 5.33
N VAL A 201 7.03 24.13 5.83
CA VAL A 201 6.43 25.47 5.93
C VAL A 201 6.23 26.09 4.54
N ASP A 202 7.20 25.94 3.65
CA ASP A 202 7.13 26.50 2.30
C ASP A 202 6.05 25.79 1.45
N LYS A 203 5.82 24.50 1.65
CA LYS A 203 4.75 23.76 0.96
C LYS A 203 3.35 24.15 1.45
N ILE A 204 3.18 24.35 2.76
CA ILE A 204 1.88 24.80 3.32
C ILE A 204 1.53 26.21 2.84
N VAL A 205 2.51 27.11 2.83
CA VAL A 205 2.30 28.49 2.36
C VAL A 205 2.05 28.57 0.86
N ALA A 206 2.54 27.61 0.08
CA ALA A 206 2.37 27.59 -1.36
C ALA A 206 1.02 26.98 -1.84
N ASP A 207 0.30 26.23 -0.98
CA ASP A 207 -0.99 25.62 -1.32
C ASP A 207 -2.08 26.02 -0.30
N GLU A 208 -2.91 26.99 -0.65
CA GLU A 208 -4.02 27.47 0.17
C GLU A 208 -5.01 26.36 0.56
N ARG A 209 -5.15 25.31 -0.27
CA ARG A 209 -6.02 24.16 0.01
C ARG A 209 -5.47 23.36 1.19
N LEU A 210 -4.14 23.13 1.18
CA LEU A 210 -3.46 22.43 2.25
C LEU A 210 -3.52 23.23 3.55
N GLU A 211 -3.36 24.56 3.49
CA GLU A 211 -3.49 25.45 4.64
C GLU A 211 -4.87 25.33 5.29
N LYS A 212 -5.95 25.36 4.51
CA LYS A 212 -7.31 25.19 5.03
C LYS A 212 -7.48 23.85 5.77
N ILE A 213 -6.98 22.76 5.21
CA ILE A 213 -7.04 21.44 5.84
C ILE A 213 -6.24 21.43 7.14
N MET A 214 -5.01 21.95 7.12
CA MET A 214 -4.14 21.99 8.30
C MET A 214 -4.75 22.84 9.41
N ASN A 215 -5.32 24.00 9.10
CA ASN A 215 -6.02 24.86 10.07
C ASN A 215 -7.21 24.13 10.69
N LYS A 216 -7.95 23.35 9.91
CA LYS A 216 -9.05 22.55 10.44
C LYS A 216 -8.56 21.43 11.37
N MET A 217 -7.48 20.77 11.00
CA MET A 217 -6.87 19.71 11.82
C MET A 217 -6.38 20.19 13.18
N GLN A 218 -6.00 21.47 13.32
CA GLN A 218 -5.53 22.03 14.59
C GLN A 218 -6.55 21.95 15.73
N PHE A 219 -7.83 21.78 15.45
CA PHE A 219 -8.84 21.60 16.51
C PHE A 219 -8.66 20.29 17.27
N ALA A 220 -8.20 19.20 16.62
CA ALA A 220 -7.88 17.94 17.27
C ALA A 220 -6.36 17.76 17.47
N CYS A 221 -5.57 18.08 16.46
CA CYS A 221 -4.14 17.88 16.39
C CYS A 221 -3.42 19.22 16.49
N LYS A 222 -3.29 19.76 17.73
CA LYS A 222 -2.68 21.08 18.00
C LYS A 222 -1.17 21.14 17.79
N GLY A 223 -0.55 20.04 17.40
CA GLY A 223 0.87 19.95 17.17
C GLY A 223 1.20 19.54 15.74
N LYS A 224 2.49 19.46 15.47
CA LYS A 224 3.03 19.04 14.19
C LYS A 224 3.89 17.79 14.37
N VAL A 225 3.75 16.88 13.44
CA VAL A 225 4.63 15.74 13.30
C VAL A 225 5.91 16.18 12.58
N PHE A 226 7.05 15.75 13.06
CA PHE A 226 8.34 15.98 12.42
C PHE A 226 9.26 14.78 12.64
N PHE A 227 10.28 14.68 11.81
CA PHE A 227 11.28 13.62 11.89
C PHE A 227 12.58 14.18 12.48
N LYS A 228 13.15 13.46 13.45
CA LYS A 228 14.47 13.71 14.01
C LYS A 228 15.49 12.76 13.38
N ASP A 229 16.77 12.96 13.72
CA ASP A 229 17.86 12.07 13.34
C ASP A 229 17.48 10.60 13.50
N ASN A 230 17.91 9.74 12.56
CA ASN A 230 17.52 8.31 12.48
C ASN A 230 16.04 8.03 12.14
N ARG A 231 15.31 9.01 11.57
CA ARG A 231 13.90 8.87 11.18
C ARG A 231 12.95 8.62 12.36
N GLU A 232 13.31 9.01 13.57
CA GLU A 232 12.41 8.98 14.71
C GLU A 232 11.28 10.00 14.50
N MET A 233 10.05 9.54 14.52
CA MET A 233 8.86 10.38 14.33
C MET A 233 8.41 10.95 15.68
N LEU A 234 8.39 12.27 15.77
CA LEU A 234 8.06 13.03 16.97
C LEU A 234 6.87 13.95 16.70
N TYR A 235 6.11 14.23 17.73
CA TYR A 235 4.99 15.16 17.74
C TYR A 235 5.26 16.30 18.72
N LYS A 236 5.21 17.55 18.24
CA LYS A 236 5.45 18.74 19.05
C LYS A 236 4.24 19.65 19.02
N GLN A 237 3.80 20.05 20.21
CA GLN A 237 2.81 21.13 20.40
C GLN A 237 3.55 22.43 20.74
N ASP A 238 2.97 23.58 20.37
CA ASP A 238 3.63 24.88 20.53
C ASP A 238 3.95 25.22 22.00
N ASN A 239 3.12 24.76 22.93
CA ASN A 239 3.27 25.05 24.37
C ASN A 239 4.03 23.95 25.16
N VAL A 240 4.64 22.97 24.47
CA VAL A 240 5.33 21.84 25.11
C VAL A 240 6.82 21.91 24.76
N LEU A 241 7.67 21.92 25.81
CA LEU A 241 9.12 22.03 25.64
C LEU A 241 9.74 20.77 25.00
N ILE A 242 9.25 19.60 25.40
CA ILE A 242 9.79 18.32 24.95
C ILE A 242 8.79 17.65 24.03
N PRO A 243 9.17 17.30 22.78
CA PRO A 243 8.28 16.60 21.89
C PRO A 243 7.97 15.17 22.36
N PHE A 244 6.79 14.69 22.05
CA PHE A 244 6.36 13.33 22.33
C PHE A 244 6.82 12.38 21.22
N LYS A 245 7.16 11.13 21.57
CA LYS A 245 7.23 10.06 20.58
C LYS A 245 5.83 9.79 20.07
N VAL A 246 5.67 9.65 18.77
CA VAL A 246 4.36 9.43 18.15
C VAL A 246 3.70 8.15 18.67
N ALA A 247 4.49 7.12 19.01
CA ALA A 247 4.00 5.91 19.65
C ALA A 247 3.25 6.16 20.97
N ASN A 248 3.56 7.25 21.69
CA ASN A 248 2.90 7.61 22.96
C ASN A 248 1.64 8.47 22.79
N LEU A 249 1.24 8.79 21.58
CA LEU A 249 0.00 9.52 21.32
C LEU A 249 -1.21 8.61 21.52
N SER A 250 -2.36 9.22 21.88
CA SER A 250 -3.64 8.49 21.85
C SER A 250 -3.93 8.00 20.43
N THR A 251 -4.67 6.90 20.31
CA THR A 251 -4.99 6.29 19.02
C THR A 251 -5.71 7.27 18.08
N GLY A 252 -6.68 8.03 18.59
CA GLY A 252 -7.35 9.05 17.80
C GLY A 252 -6.40 10.13 17.27
N LEU A 253 -5.43 10.56 18.08
CA LEU A 253 -4.45 11.55 17.63
C LEU A 253 -3.48 10.96 16.59
N LYS A 254 -3.17 9.66 16.65
CA LYS A 254 -2.39 8.96 15.62
C LYS A 254 -3.09 8.99 14.28
N THR A 255 -4.41 8.81 14.22
CA THR A 255 -5.19 8.89 12.96
C THR A 255 -5.01 10.25 12.29
N PHE A 256 -5.13 11.35 13.04
CA PHE A 256 -4.86 12.70 12.50
C PHE A 256 -3.39 12.88 12.12
N ALA A 257 -2.46 12.38 12.91
CA ALA A 257 -1.02 12.47 12.65
C ALA A 257 -0.62 11.75 11.35
N ILE A 258 -1.21 10.57 11.06
CA ILE A 258 -1.02 9.86 9.79
C ILE A 258 -1.50 10.73 8.63
N LEU A 259 -2.74 11.20 8.68
CA LEU A 259 -3.31 12.00 7.61
C LEU A 259 -2.49 13.29 7.38
N GLN A 260 -2.11 13.99 8.45
CA GLN A 260 -1.25 15.16 8.39
C GLN A 260 0.08 14.85 7.70
N THR A 261 0.74 13.76 8.09
CA THR A 261 2.03 13.37 7.54
C THR A 261 1.94 13.02 6.06
N LEU A 262 0.93 12.25 5.65
CA LEU A 262 0.73 11.83 4.25
C LEU A 262 0.44 13.03 3.33
N LEU A 263 -0.29 14.04 3.82
CA LEU A 263 -0.54 15.28 3.09
C LEU A 263 0.73 16.11 2.97
N LEU A 264 1.45 16.31 4.06
CA LEU A 264 2.63 17.18 4.10
C LEU A 264 3.81 16.58 3.31
N ASN A 265 4.02 15.26 3.35
CA ASN A 265 5.11 14.64 2.61
C ASN A 265 4.81 14.41 1.11
N GLY A 266 3.60 14.79 0.65
CA GLY A 266 3.20 14.65 -0.75
C GLY A 266 3.02 13.19 -1.18
N ALA A 267 2.82 12.28 -0.23
CA ALA A 267 2.50 10.88 -0.53
C ALA A 267 1.11 10.78 -1.18
N ILE A 268 0.20 11.69 -0.82
CA ILE A 268 -1.14 11.82 -1.39
C ILE A 268 -1.12 12.98 -2.39
N LYS A 269 -1.53 12.71 -3.63
CA LYS A 269 -1.62 13.69 -4.73
C LYS A 269 -3.06 13.81 -5.20
N ASP A 270 -3.37 14.91 -5.92
CA ASP A 270 -4.68 15.10 -6.54
C ASP A 270 -5.15 13.85 -7.29
N GLY A 271 -6.40 13.43 -7.04
CA GLY A 271 -6.98 12.23 -7.63
C GLY A 271 -6.49 10.89 -7.05
N SER A 272 -5.78 10.88 -5.92
CA SER A 272 -5.40 9.64 -5.22
C SER A 272 -6.63 8.89 -4.71
N LEU A 273 -6.50 7.57 -4.58
CA LEU A 273 -7.48 6.71 -3.92
C LEU A 273 -7.10 6.53 -2.45
N ILE A 274 -8.04 6.81 -1.56
CA ILE A 274 -7.91 6.60 -0.12
C ILE A 274 -9.00 5.62 0.31
N ILE A 275 -8.61 4.56 0.97
CA ILE A 275 -9.51 3.57 1.56
C ILE A 275 -9.39 3.69 3.08
N LEU A 276 -10.50 3.94 3.75
CA LEU A 276 -10.59 4.12 5.19
C LEU A 276 -11.52 3.05 5.77
N ASP A 277 -10.98 2.21 6.64
CA ASP A 277 -11.74 1.15 7.29
C ASP A 277 -12.00 1.53 8.74
N GLU A 278 -13.26 1.80 9.06
CA GLU A 278 -13.72 2.25 10.39
C GLU A 278 -12.84 3.35 11.02
N PRO A 279 -12.52 4.44 10.31
CA PRO A 279 -11.55 5.42 10.78
C PRO A 279 -12.00 6.16 12.05
N GLU A 280 -13.29 6.07 12.39
CA GLU A 280 -13.88 6.68 13.57
C GLU A 280 -13.77 5.86 14.85
N ILE A 281 -13.38 4.59 14.79
CA ILE A 281 -13.47 3.65 15.93
C ILE A 281 -12.70 4.10 17.17
N HIS A 282 -11.63 4.83 16.99
CA HIS A 282 -10.80 5.35 18.06
C HIS A 282 -10.98 6.85 18.34
N LEU A 283 -11.98 7.49 17.68
CA LEU A 283 -12.23 8.90 17.80
C LEU A 283 -13.35 9.18 18.82
N HIS A 284 -13.11 10.19 19.67
CA HIS A 284 -14.19 10.77 20.48
C HIS A 284 -15.29 11.30 19.53
N PRO A 285 -16.61 11.23 19.89
CA PRO A 285 -17.69 11.67 19.01
C PRO A 285 -17.50 13.07 18.38
N GLU A 286 -16.98 14.04 19.12
CA GLU A 286 -16.66 15.38 18.56
C GLU A 286 -15.56 15.32 17.49
N TRP A 287 -14.59 14.40 17.65
CA TRP A 287 -13.52 14.20 16.69
C TRP A 287 -13.97 13.39 15.47
N GLN A 288 -15.01 12.57 15.63
CA GLN A 288 -15.66 11.91 14.49
C GLN A 288 -16.26 12.96 13.54
N LEU A 289 -16.96 13.98 14.08
CA LEU A 289 -17.51 15.08 13.27
C LEU A 289 -16.39 15.84 12.54
N LEU A 290 -15.32 16.18 13.25
CA LEU A 290 -14.18 16.86 12.67
C LEU A 290 -13.52 16.03 11.56
N PHE A 291 -13.35 14.74 11.78
CA PHE A 291 -12.70 13.84 10.82
C PHE A 291 -13.57 13.64 9.57
N ALA A 292 -14.89 13.52 9.74
CA ALA A 292 -15.85 13.50 8.65
C ALA A 292 -15.75 14.78 7.78
N GLU A 293 -15.71 15.96 8.43
CA GLU A 293 -15.55 17.22 7.70
C GLU A 293 -14.23 17.28 6.93
N LEU A 294 -13.12 16.80 7.53
CA LEU A 294 -11.83 16.74 6.86
C LEU A 294 -11.85 15.81 5.63
N ILE A 295 -12.48 14.63 5.73
CA ILE A 295 -12.61 13.69 4.60
C ILE A 295 -13.35 14.37 3.43
N VAL A 296 -14.47 15.04 3.72
CA VAL A 296 -15.26 15.77 2.71
C VAL A 296 -14.45 16.91 2.10
N MET A 297 -13.71 17.68 2.93
CA MET A 297 -12.83 18.76 2.44
C MET A 297 -11.71 18.22 1.55
N LEU A 298 -11.10 17.07 1.89
CA LEU A 298 -10.08 16.42 1.09
C LEU A 298 -10.61 16.02 -0.29
N GLN A 299 -11.83 15.46 -0.35
CA GLN A 299 -12.47 15.16 -1.62
C GLN A 299 -12.68 16.42 -2.45
N LYS A 300 -13.22 17.48 -1.83
CA LYS A 300 -13.52 18.75 -2.52
C LYS A 300 -12.26 19.44 -3.05
N GLU A 301 -11.24 19.59 -2.21
CA GLU A 301 -10.05 20.39 -2.53
C GLU A 301 -9.06 19.64 -3.43
N PHE A 302 -8.89 18.31 -3.25
CA PHE A 302 -7.90 17.51 -3.96
C PHE A 302 -8.50 16.46 -4.91
N ASN A 303 -9.84 16.43 -5.04
CA ASN A 303 -10.54 15.45 -5.88
C ASN A 303 -10.14 14.00 -5.59
N PHE A 304 -9.95 13.65 -4.31
CA PHE A 304 -9.64 12.29 -3.90
C PHE A 304 -10.82 11.36 -4.18
N HIS A 305 -10.50 10.13 -4.57
CA HIS A 305 -11.47 9.04 -4.57
C HIS A 305 -11.40 8.37 -3.20
N ILE A 306 -12.49 8.43 -2.44
CA ILE A 306 -12.52 7.92 -1.07
C ILE A 306 -13.49 6.75 -0.98
N LEU A 307 -12.99 5.59 -0.54
CA LEU A 307 -13.80 4.45 -0.14
C LEU A 307 -13.78 4.37 1.39
N LEU A 308 -14.95 4.42 2.01
CA LEU A 308 -15.10 4.49 3.46
C LEU A 308 -16.05 3.40 3.95
N ASN A 309 -15.59 2.60 4.92
CA ASN A 309 -16.44 1.70 5.70
C ASN A 309 -16.69 2.31 7.07
N THR A 310 -17.92 2.24 7.57
CA THR A 310 -18.27 2.69 8.93
C THR A 310 -19.43 1.92 9.51
N HIS A 311 -19.41 1.73 10.83
CA HIS A 311 -20.53 1.23 11.63
C HIS A 311 -21.15 2.35 12.50
N SER A 312 -20.65 3.58 12.43
CA SER A 312 -21.12 4.71 13.22
C SER A 312 -22.24 5.48 12.51
N PRO A 313 -23.47 5.49 13.05
CA PRO A 313 -24.56 6.32 12.49
C PRO A 313 -24.23 7.82 12.54
N TYR A 314 -23.50 8.25 13.57
CA TYR A 314 -23.08 9.66 13.71
C TYR A 314 -22.06 10.06 12.66
N PHE A 315 -21.11 9.16 12.38
CA PHE A 315 -20.08 9.43 11.38
C PHE A 315 -20.67 9.45 9.97
N LEU A 316 -21.57 8.51 9.65
CA LEU A 316 -22.31 8.50 8.39
C LEU A 316 -23.12 9.80 8.21
N GLN A 317 -23.89 10.21 9.24
CA GLN A 317 -24.66 11.44 9.21
C GLN A 317 -23.77 12.68 9.04
N ALA A 318 -22.61 12.69 9.69
CA ALA A 318 -21.65 13.78 9.53
C ALA A 318 -21.13 13.88 8.10
N ILE A 319 -20.77 12.75 7.47
CA ILE A 319 -20.38 12.71 6.05
C ILE A 319 -21.48 13.30 5.15
N GLU A 320 -22.74 12.87 5.35
CA GLU A 320 -23.91 13.35 4.59
C GLU A 320 -24.07 14.86 4.71
N VAL A 321 -24.14 15.37 5.95
CA VAL A 321 -24.32 16.80 6.24
C VAL A 321 -23.16 17.64 5.70
N PHE A 322 -21.93 17.19 5.84
CA PHE A 322 -20.78 17.93 5.32
C PHE A 322 -20.70 17.86 3.80
N ALA A 323 -21.08 16.75 3.18
CA ALA A 323 -21.17 16.64 1.72
C ALA A 323 -22.14 17.67 1.13
N GLU A 324 -23.34 17.79 1.70
CA GLU A 324 -24.30 18.84 1.34
C GLU A 324 -23.73 20.25 1.58
N LYS A 325 -23.19 20.51 2.77
CA LYS A 325 -22.61 21.82 3.13
C LYS A 325 -21.52 22.27 2.15
N TYR A 326 -20.70 21.33 1.68
CA TYR A 326 -19.61 21.61 0.75
C TYR A 326 -19.99 21.46 -0.72
N GLY A 327 -21.22 21.03 -1.04
CA GLY A 327 -21.76 20.90 -2.39
C GLY A 327 -21.08 19.79 -3.19
N ILE A 328 -20.89 18.64 -2.57
CA ILE A 328 -20.34 17.41 -3.18
C ILE A 328 -21.22 16.18 -2.93
N ASP A 329 -22.45 16.38 -2.47
CA ASP A 329 -23.42 15.32 -2.20
C ASP A 329 -23.73 14.49 -3.46
N ASP A 330 -23.74 15.13 -4.64
CA ASP A 330 -23.89 14.47 -5.94
C ASP A 330 -22.75 13.50 -6.30
N LYS A 331 -21.63 13.58 -5.60
CA LYS A 331 -20.48 12.68 -5.76
C LYS A 331 -20.46 11.54 -4.74
N CYS A 332 -21.38 11.54 -3.77
CA CYS A 332 -21.46 10.55 -2.73
C CYS A 332 -22.33 9.37 -3.15
N GLU A 333 -21.80 8.17 -3.03
CA GLU A 333 -22.49 6.92 -3.28
C GLU A 333 -22.51 6.08 -2.01
N TYR A 334 -23.69 5.57 -1.66
CA TYR A 334 -23.88 4.84 -0.42
C TYR A 334 -24.25 3.38 -0.70
N TYR A 335 -23.62 2.50 0.04
CA TYR A 335 -23.78 1.05 -0.10
C TYR A 335 -24.07 0.41 1.25
N LEU A 336 -24.92 -0.58 1.25
CA LEU A 336 -25.27 -1.38 2.42
C LEU A 336 -24.82 -2.82 2.24
N SER A 337 -23.97 -3.30 3.15
CA SER A 337 -23.60 -4.71 3.23
C SER A 337 -24.70 -5.49 3.97
N TYR A 338 -25.02 -6.68 3.50
CA TYR A 338 -25.96 -7.60 4.13
C TYR A 338 -25.55 -9.04 3.90
N ASN A 339 -26.01 -9.94 4.78
CA ASN A 339 -25.76 -11.37 4.66
C ASN A 339 -27.04 -12.06 4.24
N GLU A 340 -26.93 -13.01 3.31
CA GLU A 340 -27.99 -13.87 2.86
C GLU A 340 -27.40 -15.27 2.58
N HIS A 341 -28.00 -16.34 3.16
CA HIS A 341 -27.53 -17.71 3.00
C HIS A 341 -26.02 -17.93 3.23
N GLU A 342 -25.49 -17.35 4.31
CA GLU A 342 -24.07 -17.41 4.70
C GLU A 342 -23.10 -16.65 3.75
N GLU A 343 -23.61 -15.96 2.75
CA GLU A 343 -22.86 -15.10 1.86
C GLU A 343 -23.07 -13.62 2.19
N SER A 344 -22.05 -12.81 1.94
CA SER A 344 -22.09 -11.36 2.13
C SER A 344 -22.28 -10.65 0.79
N PHE A 345 -23.24 -9.75 0.76
CA PHE A 345 -23.58 -8.96 -0.41
C PHE A 345 -23.51 -7.47 -0.10
N VAL A 346 -23.37 -6.68 -1.15
CA VAL A 346 -23.40 -5.21 -1.07
C VAL A 346 -24.42 -4.69 -2.07
N LYS A 347 -25.35 -3.85 -1.62
CA LYS A 347 -26.31 -3.17 -2.49
C LYS A 347 -26.13 -1.64 -2.43
N ARG A 348 -26.32 -0.98 -3.56
CA ARG A 348 -26.35 0.47 -3.63
C ARG A 348 -27.68 0.97 -3.05
N VAL A 349 -27.60 1.92 -2.12
CA VAL A 349 -28.76 2.54 -1.43
C VAL A 349 -28.70 4.06 -1.49
N THR A 350 -27.95 4.64 -2.42
CA THR A 350 -27.93 6.08 -2.68
C THR A 350 -29.35 6.56 -2.99
N GLY A 351 -29.86 7.53 -2.24
CA GLY A 351 -31.24 8.02 -2.32
C GLY A 351 -32.23 7.29 -1.39
N ASN A 352 -31.79 6.27 -0.65
CA ASN A 352 -32.58 5.59 0.39
C ASN A 352 -31.70 5.23 1.59
N LEU A 353 -31.12 6.24 2.25
CA LEU A 353 -30.25 6.08 3.41
C LEU A 353 -30.99 5.55 4.66
N GLU A 354 -32.32 5.62 4.65
CA GLU A 354 -33.16 5.10 5.75
C GLU A 354 -32.87 3.61 6.00
N GLU A 355 -32.56 2.82 4.97
CA GLU A 355 -32.22 1.41 5.14
C GLU A 355 -30.91 1.22 5.95
N ILE A 356 -29.91 2.09 5.78
CA ILE A 356 -28.67 2.04 6.56
C ILE A 356 -28.97 2.44 8.00
N TYR A 357 -29.67 3.56 8.20
CA TYR A 357 -30.02 4.05 9.55
C TYR A 357 -30.89 3.03 10.30
N ALA A 358 -31.88 2.41 9.65
CA ALA A 358 -32.69 1.37 10.26
C ALA A 358 -31.85 0.18 10.73
N LYS A 359 -30.85 -0.25 9.93
CA LYS A 359 -29.94 -1.32 10.32
C LYS A 359 -29.06 -0.91 11.52
N LEU A 360 -28.50 0.29 11.50
CA LEU A 360 -27.64 0.81 12.57
C LEU A 360 -28.44 1.10 13.87
N ALA A 361 -29.72 1.48 13.77
CA ALA A 361 -30.59 1.74 14.92
C ALA A 361 -31.16 0.48 15.57
N LYS A 362 -31.15 -0.67 14.87
CA LYS A 362 -31.73 -1.93 15.37
C LYS A 362 -31.29 -2.33 16.79
N PRO A 363 -30.01 -2.22 17.17
CA PRO A 363 -29.58 -2.51 18.54
C PRO A 363 -30.25 -1.62 19.60
N LEU A 364 -30.44 -0.32 19.30
CA LEU A 364 -31.15 0.61 20.20
C LEU A 364 -32.59 0.21 20.40
N GLN A 365 -33.29 -0.16 19.33
CA GLN A 365 -34.67 -0.63 19.38
C GLN A 365 -34.81 -1.91 20.22
N VAL A 366 -33.84 -2.82 20.11
CA VAL A 366 -33.80 -4.03 20.96
C VAL A 366 -33.67 -3.64 22.45
N LEU A 367 -32.78 -2.70 22.78
CA LEU A 367 -32.61 -2.21 24.15
C LEU A 367 -33.85 -1.52 24.70
N GLU A 368 -34.55 -0.72 23.87
CA GLU A 368 -35.80 -0.10 24.25
C GLU A 368 -36.88 -1.14 24.51
N ASN A 369 -37.05 -2.10 23.62
CA ASN A 369 -38.01 -3.19 23.80
C ASN A 369 -37.75 -3.98 25.09
N LEU A 370 -36.48 -4.27 25.43
CA LEU A 370 -36.13 -4.91 26.70
C LEU A 370 -36.46 -4.06 27.90
N ARG A 371 -36.28 -2.74 27.84
CA ARG A 371 -36.61 -1.81 28.94
C ARG A 371 -38.11 -1.78 29.28
N TYR A 372 -38.96 -1.92 28.26
CA TYR A 372 -40.41 -1.84 28.40
C TYR A 372 -41.10 -3.21 28.36
N ALA A 373 -40.39 -4.29 28.28
CA ALA A 373 -40.93 -5.65 28.30
C ALA A 373 -41.40 -6.11 29.70
N ASP A 374 -40.98 -5.41 30.77
CA ASP A 374 -41.31 -5.68 32.16
C ASP A 374 -42.42 -4.75 32.70
N GLU A 375 -43.05 -3.89 31.86
CA GLU A 375 -44.25 -3.11 32.16
C GLU A 375 -45.49 -3.79 31.53
#